data_1adb3372d8bdd3ab9ef8c3876a14567e
#
_entry.id   1adb3372d8bdd3ab9ef8c3876a14567e
#
_cell.length_a   1.000
_cell.length_b   1.000
_cell.length_c   1.000
_cell.angle_alpha   90.00
_cell.angle_beta   90.00
_cell.angle_gamma   90.00
#
_symmetry.space_group_name_H-M   'P 1'
#
loop_
_entity.id
_entity.type
_entity.pdbx_description
1 polymer ?
#
loop_
_entity_poly.entity_id
_entity_poly.type
_entity_poly.pdbx_seq_one_letter_code
_entity_poly.pdbx_strand_id
1 'polypeptide(L)'
;MSLNEDLLKKLNKIYEPSSVINLHYKTNDLAIQTDQEGKPYRLFIGKLKDDGYIKGERYLRTVIKEKAGKVIKDYWERKGKAS
;
A
#
# COMPACT_ATOMS: atom_id res chain seq x y z
N MET A 1 11.72 -3.61 -7.82
CA MET A 1 12.18 -2.54 -6.92
C MET A 1 11.55 -2.73 -5.57
N SER A 2 12.34 -2.72 -4.53
CA SER A 2 11.82 -2.87 -3.16
C SER A 2 11.42 -1.50 -2.59
N LEU A 3 10.49 -1.53 -1.65
CA LEU A 3 10.07 -0.33 -0.95
C LEU A 3 11.13 0.04 0.10
N ASN A 4 11.41 1.34 0.24
CA ASN A 4 12.36 1.79 1.23
C ASN A 4 11.74 1.82 2.63
N GLU A 5 12.58 2.02 3.65
CA GLU A 5 12.13 1.99 5.04
C GLU A 5 11.11 3.07 5.37
N ASP A 6 11.25 4.27 4.80
CA ASP A 6 10.31 5.36 5.06
C ASP A 6 8.91 5.01 4.56
N LEU A 7 8.81 4.40 3.37
CA LEU A 7 7.54 3.95 2.84
C LEU A 7 6.97 2.82 3.69
N LEU A 8 7.81 1.87 4.10
CA LEU A 8 7.36 0.75 4.93
C LEU A 8 6.82 1.24 6.27
N LYS A 9 7.42 2.27 6.85
CA LYS A 9 6.89 2.86 8.08
C LYS A 9 5.49 3.43 7.88
N LYS A 10 5.25 4.09 6.75
CA LYS A 10 3.92 4.60 6.43
C LYS A 10 2.92 3.46 6.22
N LEU A 11 3.35 2.37 5.62
CA LEU A 11 2.50 1.22 5.34
C LEU A 11 2.25 0.34 6.56
N ASN A 12 3.01 0.53 7.64
CA ASN A 12 2.83 -0.21 8.88
C ASN A 12 1.94 0.52 9.90
N LYS A 13 1.43 1.71 9.53
CA LYS A 13 0.49 2.43 10.38
C LYS A 13 -0.92 1.93 10.17
N ILE A 14 -1.77 2.14 11.17
CA ILE A 14 -3.20 1.86 11.07
C ILE A 14 -3.89 3.16 10.66
N TYR A 15 -4.70 3.08 9.63
CA TYR A 15 -5.45 4.21 9.11
C TYR A 15 -6.96 3.97 9.29
N GLU A 16 -7.77 4.78 8.66
CA GLU A 16 -9.21 4.59 8.68
C GLU A 16 -9.58 3.31 7.94
N PRO A 17 -10.46 2.46 8.50
CA PRO A 17 -10.84 1.20 7.85
C PRO A 17 -11.54 1.41 6.50
N SER A 18 -11.33 0.46 5.61
CA SER A 18 -12.00 0.38 4.30
C SER A 18 -11.95 1.69 3.52
N SER A 19 -10.79 2.34 3.54
CA SER A 19 -10.63 3.68 2.97
C SER A 19 -9.47 3.75 2.00
N VAL A 20 -9.43 4.84 1.23
CA VAL A 20 -8.28 5.18 0.39
C VAL A 20 -7.64 6.43 1.00
N ILE A 21 -6.38 6.31 1.38
CA ILE A 21 -5.63 7.40 2.01
C ILE A 21 -4.68 7.97 0.97
N ASN A 22 -4.82 9.25 0.67
CA ASN A 22 -3.94 9.93 -0.27
C ASN A 22 -2.86 10.67 0.49
N LEU A 23 -1.60 10.38 0.16
CA LEU A 23 -0.44 11.00 0.78
C LEU A 23 0.51 11.49 -0.31
N HIS A 24 1.42 12.35 0.09
CA HIS A 24 2.49 12.82 -0.79
C HIS A 24 3.82 12.36 -0.19
N TYR A 25 4.68 11.79 -1.02
CA TYR A 25 5.97 11.29 -0.58
C TYR A 25 7.04 11.67 -1.59
N LYS A 26 7.93 12.57 -1.17
CA LYS A 26 8.97 13.16 -2.05
C LYS A 26 8.30 13.76 -3.29
N THR A 27 8.61 13.29 -4.48
CA THR A 27 8.03 13.82 -5.72
C THR A 27 6.84 13.01 -6.21
N ASN A 28 6.43 11.99 -5.45
CA ASN A 28 5.35 11.10 -5.85
C ASN A 28 4.11 11.28 -4.99
N ASP A 29 2.99 10.89 -5.57
CA ASP A 29 1.73 10.78 -4.83
C ASP A 29 1.51 9.31 -4.47
N LEU A 30 0.89 9.09 -3.32
CA LEU A 30 0.58 7.75 -2.84
C LEU A 30 -0.92 7.63 -2.64
N ALA A 31 -1.46 6.46 -2.99
CA ALA A 31 -2.81 6.07 -2.61
C ALA A 31 -2.71 4.73 -1.88
N ILE A 32 -3.13 4.72 -0.64
CA ILE A 32 -3.07 3.53 0.21
C ILE A 32 -4.48 3.05 0.45
N GLN A 33 -4.78 1.81 0.09
CA GLN A 33 -6.07 1.20 0.37
C GLN A 33 -5.96 0.35 1.62
N THR A 34 -6.93 0.50 2.51
CA THR A 34 -6.94 -0.19 3.79
C THR A 34 -8.05 -1.23 3.84
N ASP A 35 -7.83 -2.26 4.66
CA ASP A 35 -8.81 -3.30 4.91
C ASP A 35 -9.79 -2.87 6.02
N GLN A 36 -10.61 -3.82 6.47
CA GLN A 36 -11.62 -3.54 7.50
C GLN A 36 -11.03 -3.17 8.85
N GLU A 37 -9.75 -3.46 9.06
CA GLU A 37 -9.06 -3.13 10.31
C GLU A 37 -8.20 -1.86 10.18
N GLY A 38 -8.21 -1.23 9.01
CA GLY A 38 -7.41 -0.04 8.76
C GLY A 38 -5.97 -0.35 8.38
N LYS A 39 -5.66 -1.60 8.09
CA LYS A 39 -4.31 -2.00 7.69
C LYS A 39 -4.14 -1.83 6.19
N PRO A 40 -3.08 -1.14 5.74
CA PRO A 40 -2.80 -1.03 4.31
C PRO A 40 -2.57 -2.39 3.67
N TYR A 41 -3.22 -2.62 2.53
CA TYR A 41 -3.03 -3.86 1.77
C TYR A 41 -2.71 -3.61 0.30
N ARG A 42 -2.95 -2.39 -0.19
CA ARG A 42 -2.65 -2.03 -1.57
C ARG A 42 -2.08 -0.62 -1.61
N LEU A 43 -1.05 -0.44 -2.45
CA LEU A 43 -0.36 0.84 -2.57
C LEU A 43 -0.21 1.19 -4.04
N PHE A 44 -0.53 2.44 -4.37
CA PHE A 44 -0.23 3.01 -5.67
C PHE A 44 0.79 4.13 -5.48
N ILE A 45 1.85 4.13 -6.30
CA ILE A 45 2.89 5.16 -6.25
C ILE A 45 3.04 5.76 -7.64
N GLY A 46 2.94 7.07 -7.74
CA GLY A 46 3.13 7.74 -9.03
C GLY A 46 2.61 9.16 -9.00
N LYS A 47 1.91 9.54 -10.06
CA LYS A 47 1.35 10.88 -10.19
C LYS A 47 -0.16 10.82 -10.17
N LEU A 48 -0.75 11.60 -9.28
CA LEU A 48 -2.20 11.74 -9.20
C LEU A 48 -2.70 12.50 -10.43
N LYS A 49 -3.68 11.90 -11.11
CA LYS A 49 -4.27 12.48 -12.30
C LYS A 49 -5.60 13.16 -11.97
N ASP A 50 -6.11 13.93 -12.94
CA ASP A 50 -7.35 14.69 -12.76
C ASP A 50 -8.56 13.82 -12.47
N ASP A 51 -8.51 12.55 -12.90
CA ASP A 51 -9.58 11.59 -12.66
C ASP A 51 -9.55 10.97 -11.25
N GLY A 52 -8.58 11.36 -10.42
CA GLY A 52 -8.45 10.86 -9.05
C GLY A 52 -7.63 9.58 -8.92
N TYR A 53 -7.13 9.04 -10.01
CA TYR A 53 -6.30 7.84 -9.98
C TYR A 53 -4.81 8.19 -10.05
N ILE A 54 -3.99 7.28 -9.55
CA ILE A 54 -2.54 7.44 -9.61
C ILE A 54 -2.00 6.61 -10.77
N LYS A 55 -1.23 7.26 -11.62
CA LYS A 55 -0.52 6.59 -12.71
C LYS A 55 0.90 6.32 -12.26
N GLY A 56 1.28 5.06 -12.22
CA GLY A 56 2.61 4.67 -11.75
C GLY A 56 2.68 3.18 -11.49
N GLU A 57 3.06 2.80 -10.28
CA GLU A 57 3.23 1.41 -9.90
C GLU A 57 2.24 0.99 -8.83
N ARG A 58 1.88 -0.28 -8.86
CA ARG A 58 0.95 -0.89 -7.91
C ARG A 58 1.67 -1.97 -7.10
N TYR A 59 1.45 -1.95 -5.80
CA TYR A 59 1.97 -2.95 -4.88
C TYR A 59 0.83 -3.58 -4.10
N LEU A 60 0.96 -4.87 -3.82
CA LEU A 60 0.03 -5.59 -2.97
C LEU A 60 0.79 -6.21 -1.80
N ARG A 61 0.17 -6.18 -0.64
CA ARG A 61 0.69 -6.82 0.56
C ARG A 61 0.20 -8.26 0.63
N THR A 62 1.11 -9.18 0.84
CA THR A 62 0.78 -10.58 1.05
C THR A 62 1.05 -10.93 2.50
N VAL A 63 0.04 -11.45 3.18
CA VAL A 63 0.15 -11.91 4.57
C VAL A 63 -0.22 -13.38 4.59
N ILE A 64 0.70 -14.22 5.05
CA ILE A 64 0.47 -15.65 5.16
C ILE A 64 0.45 -16.02 6.64
N LYS A 65 -0.61 -16.68 7.06
CA LYS A 65 -0.80 -17.11 8.44
C LYS A 65 -0.80 -18.63 8.52
N GLU A 66 -0.32 -19.15 9.64
CA GLU A 66 -0.44 -20.58 9.95
C GLU A 66 -1.83 -20.86 10.53
N LYS A 67 -2.14 -22.13 10.78
CA LYS A 67 -3.44 -22.56 11.30
C LYS A 67 -3.83 -21.88 12.61
N ALA A 68 -2.85 -21.57 13.45
CA ALA A 68 -3.09 -20.92 14.74
C ALA A 68 -3.28 -19.39 14.62
N GLY A 69 -3.23 -18.86 13.40
CA GLY A 69 -3.41 -17.43 13.17
C GLY A 69 -2.14 -16.60 13.26
N LYS A 70 -1.01 -17.23 13.53
CA LYS A 70 0.27 -16.53 13.61
C LYS A 70 0.76 -16.16 12.21
N VAL A 71 1.16 -14.90 12.03
CA VAL A 71 1.72 -14.42 10.75
C VAL A 71 3.12 -15.02 10.58
N ILE A 72 3.30 -15.75 9.48
CA ILE A 72 4.60 -16.34 9.14
C ILE A 72 5.28 -15.61 7.99
N LYS A 73 4.52 -14.88 7.15
CA LYS A 73 5.07 -14.04 6.10
C LYS A 73 4.21 -12.80 5.96
N ASP A 74 4.87 -11.66 5.75
CA ASP A 74 4.21 -10.39 5.53
C ASP A 74 5.15 -9.55 4.67
N TYR A 75 4.79 -9.36 3.41
CA TYR A 75 5.65 -8.63 2.48
C TYR A 75 4.83 -7.91 1.41
N TRP A 76 5.45 -6.91 0.80
CA TRP A 76 4.88 -6.14 -0.29
C TRP A 76 5.49 -6.58 -1.61
N GLU A 77 4.66 -6.74 -2.62
CA GLU A 77 5.09 -7.20 -3.93
C GLU A 77 4.59 -6.25 -5.02
N ARG A 78 5.50 -5.89 -5.92
CA ARG A 78 5.15 -5.06 -7.07
C ARG A 78 4.33 -5.89 -8.06
N LYS A 79 3.15 -5.40 -8.43
CA LYS A 79 2.23 -6.10 -9.33
C LYS A 79 2.18 -5.49 -10.73
N GLY A 80 2.99 -4.48 -11.02
CA GLY A 80 3.04 -3.86 -12.32
C GLY A 80 2.60 -2.42 -12.29
N LYS A 81 2.15 -1.92 -13.44
CA LYS A 81 1.75 -0.53 -13.56
C LYS A 81 0.31 -0.33 -13.16
N ALA A 82 0.04 0.78 -12.49
CA ALA A 82 -1.30 1.32 -12.29
C ALA A 82 -1.54 2.34 -13.39
N SER A 83 -2.61 2.22 -14.12
CA SER A 83 -2.92 3.14 -15.22
C SER A 83 -4.15 3.97 -14.91
#